data_5f86fd0f16b150bdad6b7f27b4a71610
#
_entry.id   5f86fd0f16b150bdad6b7f27b4a71610
#
_cell.length_a   1.000
_cell.length_b   1.000
_cell.length_c   1.000
_cell.angle_alpha   90.00
_cell.angle_beta   90.00
_cell.angle_gamma   90.00
#
_symmetry.space_group_name_H-M   'P 1'
#
loop_
_entity.id
_entity.type
_entity.pdbx_description
1 polymer ?
#
loop_
_entity_poly.entity_id
_entity_poly.type
_entity_poly.pdbx_seq_one_letter_code
_entity_poly.pdbx_strand_id
1 'polypeptide(L)'
;MRNAILIALLRLPLALILFILVAPATAGSYTETDKSVRSIVSGIVSYTRWPALSGQPKLCIYASSHYRQALSSEDEHNPLPYSPVIVHSDREALAARCDALYFGSESPAKQQEIINQYQGQALLLMSEQNPECVIGSAFCL
;
A
#
# COMPACT_ATOMS: atom_id res chain seq x y z
N MET A 1 -11.38 -41.56 48.88
CA MET A 1 -10.86 -41.90 47.57
C MET A 1 -11.75 -41.46 46.37
N ARG A 2 -13.06 -41.55 46.47
CA ARG A 2 -13.97 -41.15 45.37
C ARG A 2 -13.97 -39.66 45.03
N ASN A 3 -13.71 -38.78 46.00
CA ASN A 3 -13.72 -37.33 45.78
C ASN A 3 -12.41 -36.79 45.14
N ALA A 4 -11.29 -37.47 45.27
CA ALA A 4 -10.01 -37.07 44.67
C ALA A 4 -10.02 -37.32 43.15
N ILE A 5 -10.68 -38.35 42.68
CA ILE A 5 -10.78 -38.70 41.25
C ILE A 5 -11.69 -37.71 40.52
N LEU A 6 -12.79 -37.26 41.18
CA LEU A 6 -13.70 -36.29 40.61
C LEU A 6 -13.08 -34.90 40.41
N ILE A 7 -12.22 -34.49 41.35
CA ILE A 7 -11.51 -33.20 41.29
C ILE A 7 -10.39 -33.23 40.21
N ALA A 8 -9.75 -34.36 40.00
CA ALA A 8 -8.75 -34.53 38.96
C ALA A 8 -9.35 -34.50 37.57
N LEU A 9 -10.54 -35.05 37.38
CA LEU A 9 -11.25 -35.04 36.09
C LEU A 9 -11.83 -33.65 35.70
N LEU A 10 -12.12 -32.81 36.73
CA LEU A 10 -12.67 -31.46 36.47
C LEU A 10 -11.55 -30.42 36.14
N ARG A 11 -10.30 -30.70 36.45
CA ARG A 11 -9.18 -29.78 36.22
C ARG A 11 -8.51 -29.96 34.85
N LEU A 12 -8.67 -31.12 34.22
CA LEU A 12 -8.08 -31.39 32.90
C LEU A 12 -8.66 -30.53 31.76
N PRO A 13 -9.98 -30.29 31.66
CA PRO A 13 -10.52 -29.52 30.54
C PRO A 13 -10.18 -28.02 30.63
N LEU A 14 -9.96 -27.48 31.85
CA LEU A 14 -9.65 -26.06 32.02
C LEU A 14 -8.25 -25.69 31.52
N ALA A 15 -7.28 -26.59 31.69
CA ALA A 15 -5.92 -26.42 31.19
C ALA A 15 -5.85 -26.56 29.67
N LEU A 16 -6.69 -27.42 29.08
CA LEU A 16 -6.76 -27.59 27.62
C LEU A 16 -7.41 -26.39 26.91
N ILE A 17 -8.37 -25.73 27.57
CA ILE A 17 -9.07 -24.55 27.01
C ILE A 17 -8.16 -23.32 27.02
N LEU A 18 -7.22 -23.20 27.97
CA LEU A 18 -6.27 -22.08 28.01
C LEU A 18 -5.20 -22.13 26.91
N PHE A 19 -4.97 -23.32 26.33
CA PHE A 19 -3.96 -23.51 25.27
C PHE A 19 -4.45 -23.13 23.86
N ILE A 20 -5.75 -22.97 23.67
CA ILE A 20 -6.37 -22.70 22.35
C ILE A 20 -6.43 -21.19 22.04
N LEU A 21 -6.18 -20.30 23.01
CA LEU A 21 -6.36 -18.84 22.87
C LEU A 21 -5.11 -18.07 22.48
N VAL A 22 -3.99 -18.72 22.26
CA VAL A 22 -2.78 -18.09 21.70
C VAL A 22 -2.73 -18.38 20.21
N ALA A 23 -3.61 -17.78 19.44
CA ALA A 23 -3.40 -17.65 18.01
C ALA A 23 -2.17 -16.73 17.80
N PRO A 24 -1.10 -17.17 17.13
CA PRO A 24 -0.04 -16.26 16.76
C PRO A 24 -0.66 -15.22 15.83
N ALA A 25 -0.62 -13.95 16.23
CA ALA A 25 -0.86 -12.85 15.33
C ALA A 25 0.25 -12.91 14.28
N THR A 26 -0.04 -13.49 13.12
CA THR A 26 0.83 -13.39 11.95
C THR A 26 0.76 -11.94 11.50
N ALA A 27 1.65 -11.11 12.02
CA ALA A 27 1.95 -9.82 11.41
C ALA A 27 2.38 -10.13 9.97
N GLY A 28 1.60 -9.67 8.98
CA GLY A 28 1.91 -9.86 7.57
C GLY A 28 3.29 -9.26 7.30
N SER A 29 4.29 -10.11 7.12
CA SER A 29 5.64 -9.67 6.77
C SER A 29 5.62 -9.25 5.31
N TYR A 30 6.01 -8.01 5.02
CA TYR A 30 6.27 -7.56 3.66
C TYR A 30 7.32 -8.46 3.01
N THR A 31 7.10 -8.81 1.76
CA THR A 31 8.10 -9.53 0.96
C THR A 31 9.28 -8.62 0.66
N GLU A 32 10.41 -9.19 0.25
CA GLU A 32 11.57 -8.39 -0.20
C GLU A 32 11.22 -7.53 -1.43
N THR A 33 10.31 -8.01 -2.28
CA THR A 33 9.80 -7.23 -3.42
C THR A 33 8.99 -6.03 -2.96
N ASP A 34 8.11 -6.19 -1.97
CA ASP A 34 7.33 -5.08 -1.38
C ASP A 34 8.25 -3.97 -0.85
N LYS A 35 9.29 -4.37 -0.13
CA LYS A 35 10.30 -3.42 0.41
C LYS A 35 11.07 -2.72 -0.70
N SER A 36 11.43 -3.44 -1.74
CA SER A 36 12.14 -2.90 -2.90
C SER A 36 11.29 -1.87 -3.64
N VAL A 37 10.03 -2.20 -3.94
CA VAL A 37 9.10 -1.28 -4.61
C VAL A 37 8.85 -0.05 -3.76
N ARG A 38 8.62 -0.20 -2.45
CA ARG A 38 8.48 0.92 -1.52
C ARG A 38 9.72 1.83 -1.55
N SER A 39 10.91 1.26 -1.50
CA SER A 39 12.18 2.01 -1.54
C SER A 39 12.36 2.76 -2.85
N ILE A 40 12.06 2.13 -3.98
CA ILE A 40 12.16 2.74 -5.32
C ILE A 40 11.17 3.90 -5.44
N VAL A 41 9.91 3.71 -5.10
CA VAL A 41 8.87 4.76 -5.17
C VAL A 41 9.21 5.92 -4.24
N SER A 42 9.64 5.63 -3.02
CA SER A 42 10.08 6.65 -2.07
C SER A 42 11.28 7.45 -2.61
N GLY A 43 12.23 6.77 -3.23
CA GLY A 43 13.37 7.40 -3.89
C GLY A 43 12.93 8.32 -5.03
N ILE A 44 12.10 7.85 -5.94
CA ILE A 44 11.58 8.64 -7.07
C ILE A 44 10.89 9.91 -6.56
N VAL A 45 9.99 9.79 -5.59
CA VAL A 45 9.27 10.94 -5.02
C VAL A 45 10.22 11.92 -4.32
N SER A 46 11.20 11.40 -3.56
CA SER A 46 12.18 12.22 -2.85
C SER A 46 13.11 13.02 -3.79
N TYR A 47 13.45 12.46 -4.92
CA TYR A 47 14.31 13.12 -5.92
C TYR A 47 13.52 14.02 -6.88
N THR A 48 12.22 13.90 -6.93
CA THR A 48 11.35 14.75 -7.73
C THR A 48 11.25 16.15 -7.09
N ARG A 49 11.35 17.19 -7.93
CA ARG A 49 11.17 18.57 -7.47
C ARG A 49 9.71 18.97 -7.53
N TRP A 50 9.21 19.52 -6.45
CA TRP A 50 7.81 19.94 -6.26
C TRP A 50 7.73 21.45 -6.04
N PRO A 51 7.96 22.31 -7.06
CA PRO A 51 8.17 23.75 -6.86
C PRO A 51 6.94 24.49 -6.31
N ALA A 52 5.74 23.94 -6.50
CA ALA A 52 4.49 24.56 -6.06
C ALA A 52 3.94 24.00 -4.72
N LEU A 53 4.65 23.03 -4.09
CA LEU A 53 4.22 22.41 -2.87
C LEU A 53 4.89 23.01 -1.64
N SER A 54 4.11 23.28 -0.61
CA SER A 54 4.57 23.72 0.72
C SER A 54 4.73 22.55 1.71
N GLY A 55 4.47 21.31 1.30
CA GLY A 55 4.51 20.12 2.14
C GLY A 55 4.82 18.86 1.33
N GLN A 56 4.50 17.70 1.91
CA GLN A 56 4.68 16.43 1.22
C GLN A 56 3.74 16.31 0.01
N PRO A 57 4.23 15.77 -1.14
CA PRO A 57 3.37 15.48 -2.27
C PRO A 57 2.36 14.39 -1.93
N LYS A 58 1.18 14.47 -2.52
CA LYS A 58 0.13 13.47 -2.38
C LYS A 58 0.30 12.40 -3.46
N LEU A 59 0.58 11.18 -3.04
CA LEU A 59 0.63 10.01 -3.91
C LEU A 59 -0.69 9.28 -3.87
N CYS A 60 -1.44 9.29 -4.95
CA CYS A 60 -2.64 8.48 -5.11
C CYS A 60 -2.26 7.12 -5.70
N ILE A 61 -2.63 6.07 -4.99
CA ILE A 61 -2.33 4.68 -5.33
C ILE A 61 -3.64 4.01 -5.71
N TYR A 62 -3.73 3.50 -6.93
CA TYR A 62 -4.90 2.76 -7.35
C TYR A 62 -5.06 1.47 -6.55
N ALA A 63 -6.27 1.19 -6.10
CA ALA A 63 -6.60 0.01 -5.27
C ALA A 63 -6.30 -1.31 -5.98
N SER A 64 -6.21 -1.31 -7.30
CA SER A 64 -5.78 -2.43 -8.14
C SER A 64 -4.29 -2.77 -7.98
N SER A 65 -3.49 -1.86 -7.42
CA SER A 65 -2.05 -2.07 -7.22
C SER A 65 -1.79 -3.27 -6.31
N HIS A 66 -0.89 -4.13 -6.74
CA HIS A 66 -0.38 -5.24 -5.95
C HIS A 66 0.38 -4.73 -4.71
N TYR A 67 1.09 -3.62 -4.86
CA TYR A 67 1.93 -3.03 -3.80
C TYR A 67 1.24 -1.95 -2.98
N ARG A 68 -0.09 -1.75 -3.13
CA ARG A 68 -0.82 -0.67 -2.44
C ARG A 68 -0.57 -0.63 -0.94
N GLN A 69 -0.49 -1.79 -0.29
CA GLN A 69 -0.27 -1.88 1.15
C GLN A 69 1.16 -1.46 1.53
N ALA A 70 2.17 -1.93 0.79
CA ALA A 70 3.55 -1.54 1.02
C ALA A 70 3.77 -0.04 0.81
N LEU A 71 3.06 0.55 -0.16
CA LEU A 71 3.17 1.97 -0.52
C LEU A 71 2.37 2.89 0.41
N SER A 72 1.38 2.39 1.14
CA SER A 72 0.52 3.22 2.00
C SER A 72 0.74 3.03 3.51
N SER A 73 1.44 1.98 3.92
CA SER A 73 1.68 1.73 5.35
C SER A 73 2.70 2.70 5.92
N GLU A 74 2.34 3.35 7.01
CA GLU A 74 3.26 4.15 7.79
C GLU A 74 4.15 3.27 8.67
N ASP A 75 5.41 3.65 8.76
CA ASP A 75 6.40 3.02 9.62
C ASP A 75 7.21 4.13 10.30
N GLU A 76 7.19 4.17 11.62
CA GLU A 76 7.90 5.17 12.41
C GLU A 76 9.41 5.18 12.13
N HIS A 77 9.97 4.01 11.80
CA HIS A 77 11.40 3.86 11.50
C HIS A 77 11.76 4.20 10.05
N ASN A 78 10.75 4.22 9.16
CA ASN A 78 10.93 4.51 7.74
C ASN A 78 9.74 5.30 7.20
N PRO A 79 9.64 6.59 7.56
CA PRO A 79 8.52 7.44 7.15
C PRO A 79 8.46 7.61 5.64
N LEU A 80 7.25 7.74 5.11
CA LEU A 80 7.03 7.98 3.70
C LEU A 80 7.36 9.45 3.35
N PRO A 81 8.03 9.71 2.21
CA PRO A 81 8.28 11.07 1.72
C PRO A 81 7.05 11.69 1.01
N TYR A 82 5.90 11.07 1.12
CA TYR A 82 4.63 11.47 0.50
C TYR A 82 3.45 11.12 1.43
N SER A 83 2.31 11.78 1.18
CA SER A 83 1.03 11.42 1.82
C SER A 83 0.29 10.42 0.92
N PRO A 84 0.14 9.15 1.33
CA PRO A 84 -0.51 8.14 0.52
C PRO A 84 -2.05 8.27 0.57
N VAL A 85 -2.69 8.11 -0.59
CA VAL A 85 -4.16 8.06 -0.72
C VAL A 85 -4.52 6.86 -1.60
N ILE A 86 -5.29 5.91 -1.08
CA ILE A 86 -5.82 4.83 -1.91
C ILE A 86 -7.04 5.34 -2.65
N VAL A 87 -7.08 5.13 -3.96
CA VAL A 87 -8.19 5.52 -4.83
C VAL A 87 -8.77 4.31 -5.57
N HIS A 88 -10.08 4.25 -5.65
CA HIS A 88 -10.81 3.14 -6.26
C HIS A 88 -11.37 3.50 -7.64
N SER A 89 -11.26 4.75 -8.05
CA SER A 89 -11.75 5.25 -9.33
C SER A 89 -11.02 6.52 -9.77
N ASP A 90 -11.11 6.81 -11.06
CA ASP A 90 -10.59 8.06 -11.63
C ASP A 90 -11.23 9.30 -11.00
N ARG A 91 -12.51 9.20 -10.65
CA ARG A 91 -13.22 10.29 -9.94
C ARG A 91 -12.60 10.58 -8.58
N GLU A 92 -12.26 9.55 -7.83
CA GLU A 92 -11.59 9.71 -6.53
C GLU A 92 -10.20 10.31 -6.72
N ALA A 93 -9.44 9.83 -7.69
CA ALA A 93 -8.12 10.37 -8.00
C ALA A 93 -8.18 11.87 -8.34
N LEU A 94 -9.11 12.27 -9.21
CA LEU A 94 -9.32 13.67 -9.57
C LEU A 94 -9.76 14.52 -8.37
N ALA A 95 -10.70 14.03 -7.57
CA ALA A 95 -11.18 14.73 -6.37
C ALA A 95 -10.08 14.90 -5.31
N ALA A 96 -9.17 13.94 -5.20
CA ALA A 96 -8.06 13.98 -4.26
C ALA A 96 -6.99 15.01 -4.64
N ARG A 97 -6.94 15.47 -5.89
CA ARG A 97 -5.91 16.39 -6.41
C ARG A 97 -4.51 15.88 -6.12
N CYS A 98 -4.19 14.73 -6.71
CA CYS A 98 -2.93 14.06 -6.51
C CYS A 98 -1.78 14.82 -7.19
N ASP A 99 -0.60 14.78 -6.59
CA ASP A 99 0.65 15.28 -7.18
C ASP A 99 1.37 14.15 -7.94
N ALA A 100 1.11 12.90 -7.53
CA ALA A 100 1.62 11.70 -8.16
C ALA A 100 0.53 10.63 -8.23
N LEU A 101 0.54 9.82 -9.28
CA LEU A 101 -0.32 8.64 -9.45
C LEU A 101 0.53 7.38 -9.55
N TYR A 102 0.11 6.35 -8.86
CA TYR A 102 0.66 5.01 -8.96
C TYR A 102 -0.43 4.06 -9.48
N PHE A 103 -0.26 3.60 -10.71
CA PHE A 103 -1.18 2.69 -11.37
C PHE A 103 -0.84 1.23 -11.04
N GLY A 104 -1.88 0.44 -10.82
CA GLY A 104 -1.79 -1.01 -10.65
C GLY A 104 -2.05 -1.74 -11.97
N SER A 105 -3.23 -2.32 -12.11
CA SER A 105 -3.63 -3.11 -13.29
C SER A 105 -4.31 -2.29 -14.39
N GLU A 106 -4.31 -0.96 -14.29
CA GLU A 106 -4.88 -0.09 -15.31
C GLU A 106 -4.08 -0.20 -16.62
N SER A 107 -4.79 -0.46 -17.74
CA SER A 107 -4.15 -0.52 -19.05
C SER A 107 -3.54 0.83 -19.44
N PRO A 108 -2.53 0.86 -20.33
CA PRO A 108 -1.94 2.11 -20.81
C PRO A 108 -2.98 3.09 -21.37
N ALA A 109 -4.01 2.60 -22.08
CA ALA A 109 -5.10 3.41 -22.59
C ALA A 109 -5.92 4.06 -21.45
N LYS A 110 -6.17 3.32 -20.36
CA LYS A 110 -6.86 3.84 -19.18
C LYS A 110 -6.01 4.86 -18.42
N GLN A 111 -4.72 4.63 -18.32
CA GLN A 111 -3.77 5.59 -17.76
C GLN A 111 -3.82 6.92 -18.57
N GLN A 112 -3.80 6.84 -19.89
CA GLN A 112 -3.87 8.02 -20.76
C GLN A 112 -5.19 8.78 -20.59
N GLU A 113 -6.31 8.08 -20.40
CA GLU A 113 -7.60 8.70 -20.15
C GLU A 113 -7.61 9.57 -18.90
N ILE A 114 -7.08 9.06 -17.79
CA ILE A 114 -7.00 9.84 -16.53
C ILE A 114 -5.99 10.99 -16.64
N ILE A 115 -4.87 10.78 -17.32
CA ILE A 115 -3.86 11.83 -17.55
C ILE A 115 -4.45 13.01 -18.28
N ASN A 116 -5.26 12.76 -19.31
CA ASN A 116 -5.91 13.79 -20.09
C ASN A 116 -6.87 14.65 -19.25
N GLN A 117 -7.40 14.13 -18.16
CA GLN A 117 -8.27 14.85 -17.23
C GLN A 117 -7.51 15.76 -16.26
N TYR A 118 -6.21 15.54 -16.09
CA TYR A 118 -5.32 16.39 -15.28
C TYR A 118 -4.72 17.56 -16.06
N GLN A 119 -5.31 17.98 -17.12
CA GLN A 119 -4.79 18.98 -18.07
C GLN A 119 -4.11 20.18 -17.39
N GLY A 120 -2.86 20.44 -17.78
CA GLY A 120 -2.10 21.61 -17.33
C GLY A 120 -1.50 21.51 -15.91
N GLN A 121 -1.65 20.38 -15.23
CA GLN A 121 -1.03 20.13 -13.94
C GLN A 121 0.22 19.27 -14.10
N ALA A 122 1.28 19.62 -13.37
CA ALA A 122 2.45 18.75 -13.25
C ALA A 122 2.06 17.52 -12.44
N LEU A 123 2.23 16.33 -13.00
CA LEU A 123 1.83 15.07 -12.41
C LEU A 123 2.93 14.03 -12.60
N LEU A 124 3.40 13.44 -11.51
CA LEU A 124 4.33 12.32 -11.55
C LEU A 124 3.54 11.01 -11.75
N LEU A 125 3.92 10.24 -12.74
CA LEU A 125 3.20 9.02 -13.11
C LEU A 125 4.12 7.80 -12.97
N MET A 126 3.62 6.79 -12.26
CA MET A 126 4.30 5.51 -12.04
C MET A 126 3.31 4.37 -12.28
N SER A 127 3.78 3.24 -12.78
CA SER A 127 2.96 2.04 -12.97
C SER A 127 3.72 0.75 -12.72
N GLU A 128 3.02 -0.30 -12.27
CA GLU A 128 3.61 -1.61 -12.00
C GLU A 128 3.35 -2.66 -13.09
N GLN A 129 2.42 -2.41 -14.00
CA GLN A 129 2.03 -3.35 -15.06
C GLN A 129 2.03 -2.69 -16.45
N ASN A 130 3.11 -2.00 -16.76
CA ASN A 130 3.34 -1.42 -18.07
C ASN A 130 4.76 -1.78 -18.54
N PRO A 131 5.00 -3.05 -18.91
CA PRO A 131 6.34 -3.57 -19.15
C PRO A 131 7.06 -2.88 -20.31
N GLU A 132 6.31 -2.34 -21.27
CA GLU A 132 6.89 -1.61 -22.40
C GLU A 132 7.07 -0.11 -22.13
N CYS A 133 6.48 0.38 -21.06
CA CYS A 133 6.51 1.79 -20.64
C CYS A 133 6.16 2.78 -21.77
N VAL A 134 5.22 2.38 -22.61
CA VAL A 134 4.96 3.03 -23.92
C VAL A 134 4.14 4.31 -23.78
N ILE A 135 3.21 4.36 -22.84
CA ILE A 135 2.26 5.46 -22.67
C ILE A 135 2.12 5.82 -21.19
N GLY A 136 2.15 7.10 -20.91
CA GLY A 136 1.59 7.71 -19.72
C GLY A 136 2.52 7.75 -18.51
N SER A 137 3.18 6.67 -18.15
CA SER A 137 4.01 6.63 -16.94
C SER A 137 5.45 7.03 -17.22
N ALA A 138 6.00 7.88 -16.35
CA ALA A 138 7.41 8.24 -16.38
C ALA A 138 8.30 7.12 -15.85
N PHE A 139 7.76 6.29 -14.95
CA PHE A 139 8.43 5.16 -14.35
C PHE A 139 7.53 3.93 -14.39
N CYS A 140 8.08 2.82 -14.85
CA CYS A 140 7.43 1.52 -14.93
C CYS A 140 8.26 0.51 -14.15
N LEU A 141 7.61 -0.20 -13.22
CA LEU A 141 8.23 -1.15 -12.29
C LEU A 141 7.90 -2.59 -12.65
#